data_c83b59bb350900027bd6bf4a7cc409a2
#
_entry.id   c83b59bb350900027bd6bf4a7cc409a2
#
_cell.length_a   1.000
_cell.length_b   1.000
_cell.length_c   1.000
_cell.angle_alpha   90.00
_cell.angle_beta   90.00
_cell.angle_gamma   90.00
#
_symmetry.space_group_name_H-M   'P 1'
#
loop_
_entity.id
_entity.type
_entity.pdbx_description
1 polymer ?
#
loop_
_entity_poly.entity_id
_entity_poly.type
_entity_poly.pdbx_seq_one_letter_code
_entity_poly.pdbx_strand_id
1 'polypeptide(L)'
;ARENASVEARENASVVAWGNAAIWAHSSDVTVLLWAFAVCWALAQAKITKKSETATIITPTLPPDGVEGWLEAEGVEPNNGKAILFKRVSRAWKTQEDTTNETDWEPGKTLEHHAWNPGDDECGAGKFHACSRAYFCDQFREISGDRYVAVEIKLEDLYAWPAARQQYPHKIAFRRGLVLHECNKHGRKIERTPTDAL
;
A
#
# COMPACT_ATOMS: atom_id res chain seq x y z
N ALA A 1 -23.45 8.16 -2.85
CA ALA A 1 -22.84 8.96 -3.93
C ALA A 1 -23.90 9.37 -4.94
N ARG A 2 -23.83 10.57 -5.46
CA ARG A 2 -24.78 11.11 -6.47
C ARG A 2 -24.03 11.84 -7.58
N GLU A 3 -24.68 11.93 -8.73
CA GLU A 3 -24.17 12.65 -9.92
C GLU A 3 -22.80 12.15 -10.35
N ASN A 4 -21.77 13.03 -10.36
CA ASN A 4 -20.41 12.70 -10.79
C ASN A 4 -19.49 12.42 -9.59
N ALA A 5 -20.03 11.96 -8.47
CA ALA A 5 -19.23 11.65 -7.28
C ALA A 5 -18.27 10.48 -7.53
N SER A 6 -17.07 10.59 -6.96
CA SER A 6 -16.06 9.53 -6.93
C SER A 6 -15.90 9.05 -5.48
N VAL A 7 -16.02 7.76 -5.24
CA VAL A 7 -16.01 7.17 -3.89
C VAL A 7 -15.13 5.94 -3.84
N GLU A 8 -14.18 5.91 -2.93
CA GLU A 8 -13.49 4.70 -2.53
C GLU A 8 -14.18 4.09 -1.30
N ALA A 9 -14.64 2.87 -1.43
CA ALA A 9 -15.31 2.12 -0.38
C ALA A 9 -14.37 1.02 0.15
N ARG A 10 -14.12 1.03 1.45
CA ARG A 10 -13.20 0.13 2.15
C ARG A 10 -13.89 -0.47 3.37
N GLU A 11 -13.29 -1.50 3.95
CA GLU A 11 -13.80 -2.19 5.14
C GLU A 11 -15.25 -2.65 4.96
N ASN A 12 -16.16 -2.27 5.84
CA ASN A 12 -17.58 -2.62 5.83
C ASN A 12 -18.49 -1.49 5.30
N ALA A 13 -17.96 -0.64 4.45
CA ALA A 13 -18.70 0.51 3.92
C ALA A 13 -19.97 0.08 3.16
N SER A 14 -21.04 0.86 3.32
CA SER A 14 -22.27 0.71 2.53
C SER A 14 -22.46 1.95 1.67
N VAL A 15 -22.57 1.76 0.35
CA VAL A 15 -22.67 2.83 -0.64
C VAL A 15 -23.93 2.66 -1.50
N VAL A 16 -24.69 3.73 -1.62
CA VAL A 16 -25.77 3.86 -2.63
C VAL A 16 -25.32 4.89 -3.65
N ALA A 17 -25.19 4.49 -4.91
CA ALA A 17 -24.68 5.30 -6.01
C ALA A 17 -25.77 5.61 -7.03
N TRP A 18 -25.87 6.87 -7.43
CA TRP A 18 -26.84 7.39 -8.39
C TRP A 18 -26.16 8.24 -9.47
N GLY A 19 -26.81 8.40 -10.61
CA GLY A 19 -26.30 9.21 -11.71
C GLY A 19 -25.08 8.59 -12.37
N ASN A 20 -24.01 9.36 -12.54
CA ASN A 20 -22.74 8.92 -13.12
C ASN A 20 -21.68 8.66 -12.04
N ALA A 21 -22.09 8.29 -10.83
CA ALA A 21 -21.15 8.08 -9.74
C ALA A 21 -20.18 6.92 -10.04
N ALA A 22 -18.91 7.10 -9.69
CA ALA A 22 -17.84 6.14 -9.81
C ALA A 22 -17.47 5.59 -8.42
N ILE A 23 -17.48 4.27 -8.25
CA ILE A 23 -17.22 3.61 -6.98
C ILE A 23 -16.08 2.61 -7.16
N TRP A 24 -15.09 2.64 -6.25
CA TRP A 24 -14.06 1.61 -6.11
C TRP A 24 -14.30 0.83 -4.83
N ALA A 25 -14.72 -0.44 -4.96
CA ALA A 25 -14.97 -1.33 -3.83
C ALA A 25 -13.72 -2.16 -3.54
N HIS A 26 -13.02 -1.86 -2.45
CA HIS A 26 -11.73 -2.45 -2.08
C HIS A 26 -11.82 -3.60 -1.07
N SER A 27 -13.01 -3.93 -0.55
CA SER A 27 -13.19 -4.97 0.46
C SER A 27 -14.37 -5.85 0.14
N SER A 28 -14.30 -7.14 0.50
CA SER A 28 -15.39 -8.12 0.37
C SER A 28 -16.61 -7.77 1.23
N ASP A 29 -16.43 -6.99 2.28
CA ASP A 29 -17.50 -6.56 3.19
C ASP A 29 -18.22 -5.29 2.73
N VAL A 30 -17.69 -4.63 1.67
CA VAL A 30 -18.35 -3.50 1.04
C VAL A 30 -19.67 -3.94 0.39
N THR A 31 -20.73 -3.17 0.66
CA THR A 31 -22.02 -3.34 0.00
C THR A 31 -22.31 -2.13 -0.88
N VAL A 32 -22.63 -2.34 -2.16
CA VAL A 32 -22.92 -1.27 -3.12
C VAL A 32 -24.25 -1.50 -3.82
N LEU A 33 -25.10 -0.47 -3.84
CA LEU A 33 -26.30 -0.41 -4.66
C LEU A 33 -26.09 0.60 -5.78
N LEU A 34 -26.20 0.14 -7.04
CA LEU A 34 -25.96 0.96 -8.23
C LEU A 34 -27.26 1.30 -8.95
N TRP A 35 -27.51 2.59 -9.16
CA TRP A 35 -28.65 3.13 -9.90
C TRP A 35 -28.18 3.98 -11.09
N ALA A 36 -29.06 4.12 -12.08
CA ALA A 36 -28.83 4.91 -13.29
C ALA A 36 -27.54 4.46 -14.01
N PHE A 37 -26.61 5.36 -14.29
CA PHE A 37 -25.35 5.11 -15.00
C PHE A 37 -24.15 4.95 -14.05
N ALA A 38 -24.40 4.66 -12.77
CA ALA A 38 -23.31 4.48 -11.82
C ALA A 38 -22.43 3.27 -12.20
N VAL A 39 -21.13 3.43 -12.00
CA VAL A 39 -20.11 2.43 -12.29
C VAL A 39 -19.41 2.00 -11.00
N CYS A 40 -19.24 0.70 -10.82
CA CYS A 40 -18.47 0.17 -9.70
C CYS A 40 -17.32 -0.72 -10.20
N TRP A 41 -16.09 -0.39 -9.81
CA TRP A 41 -14.95 -1.29 -9.93
C TRP A 41 -14.89 -2.18 -8.68
N ALA A 42 -15.20 -3.46 -8.89
CA ALA A 42 -15.13 -4.49 -7.86
C ALA A 42 -13.69 -4.99 -7.72
N LEU A 43 -12.85 -4.29 -6.95
CA LEU A 43 -11.45 -4.65 -6.71
C LEU A 43 -11.30 -5.82 -5.74
N ALA A 44 -12.39 -6.17 -5.01
CA ALA A 44 -12.53 -7.35 -4.18
C ALA A 44 -13.90 -7.99 -4.45
N GLN A 45 -14.19 -9.12 -3.79
CA GLN A 45 -15.50 -9.81 -3.89
C GLN A 45 -16.60 -9.05 -3.12
N ALA A 46 -16.78 -7.76 -3.41
CA ALA A 46 -17.77 -6.92 -2.78
C ALA A 46 -19.20 -7.35 -3.14
N LYS A 47 -20.15 -7.06 -2.25
CA LYS A 47 -21.59 -7.33 -2.46
C LYS A 47 -22.22 -6.21 -3.29
N ILE A 48 -22.19 -6.33 -4.61
CA ILE A 48 -22.67 -5.29 -5.52
C ILE A 48 -24.01 -5.70 -6.14
N THR A 49 -24.99 -4.83 -6.02
CA THR A 49 -26.33 -5.03 -6.59
C THR A 49 -26.65 -3.93 -7.58
N LYS A 50 -26.90 -4.29 -8.83
CA LYS A 50 -27.46 -3.39 -9.85
C LYS A 50 -28.96 -3.19 -9.59
N LYS A 51 -29.40 -1.95 -9.52
CA LYS A 51 -30.81 -1.54 -9.42
C LYS A 51 -31.31 -0.90 -10.71
N SER A 52 -30.42 -0.62 -11.66
CA SER A 52 -30.73 -0.17 -13.02
C SER A 52 -29.92 -1.00 -14.02
N GLU A 53 -30.48 -1.28 -15.17
CA GLU A 53 -29.77 -2.01 -16.24
C GLU A 53 -28.56 -1.24 -16.77
N THR A 54 -28.66 0.09 -16.79
CA THR A 54 -27.61 1.00 -17.24
C THR A 54 -26.42 1.09 -16.28
N ALA A 55 -26.58 0.64 -15.02
CA ALA A 55 -25.46 0.57 -14.09
C ALA A 55 -24.43 -0.49 -14.54
N THR A 56 -23.16 -0.22 -14.31
CA THR A 56 -22.07 -1.09 -14.77
C THR A 56 -21.23 -1.58 -13.58
N ILE A 57 -20.92 -2.87 -13.59
CA ILE A 57 -19.95 -3.48 -12.68
C ILE A 57 -18.74 -3.89 -13.52
N ILE A 58 -17.56 -3.42 -13.15
CA ILE A 58 -16.28 -3.79 -13.75
C ILE A 58 -15.55 -4.64 -12.71
N THR A 59 -15.26 -5.89 -13.04
CA THR A 59 -14.43 -6.77 -12.21
C THR A 59 -13.08 -6.89 -12.90
N PRO A 60 -12.04 -6.18 -12.42
CA PRO A 60 -10.71 -6.30 -13.00
C PRO A 60 -10.15 -7.69 -12.74
N THR A 61 -9.29 -8.15 -13.62
CA THR A 61 -8.46 -9.33 -13.36
C THR A 61 -7.49 -8.99 -12.25
N LEU A 62 -7.57 -9.71 -11.14
CA LEU A 62 -6.63 -9.54 -10.04
C LEU A 62 -5.29 -10.23 -10.40
N PRO A 63 -4.17 -9.69 -9.91
CA PRO A 63 -2.88 -10.37 -10.03
C PRO A 63 -2.90 -11.71 -9.28
N PRO A 64 -2.00 -12.65 -9.62
CA PRO A 64 -1.80 -13.86 -8.85
C PRO A 64 -1.50 -13.56 -7.37
N ASP A 65 -1.96 -14.42 -6.48
CA ASP A 65 -1.66 -14.28 -5.06
C ASP A 65 -0.17 -14.52 -4.76
N GLY A 66 0.28 -13.96 -3.64
CA GLY A 66 1.63 -14.13 -3.15
C GLY A 66 2.62 -13.05 -3.62
N VAL A 67 3.86 -13.20 -3.16
CA VAL A 67 4.92 -12.21 -3.37
C VAL A 67 5.22 -12.00 -4.84
N GLU A 68 5.33 -13.07 -5.61
CA GLU A 68 5.66 -12.99 -7.05
C GLU A 68 4.58 -12.24 -7.83
N GLY A 69 3.30 -12.58 -7.59
CA GLY A 69 2.17 -11.90 -8.23
C GLY A 69 2.10 -10.42 -7.86
N TRP A 70 2.40 -10.09 -6.60
CA TRP A 70 2.47 -8.69 -6.15
C TRP A 70 3.61 -7.93 -6.84
N LEU A 71 4.80 -8.53 -6.93
CA LEU A 71 5.97 -7.90 -7.58
C LEU A 71 5.68 -7.63 -9.06
N GLU A 72 5.09 -8.61 -9.77
CA GLU A 72 4.69 -8.46 -11.16
C GLU A 72 3.66 -7.33 -11.34
N ALA A 73 2.60 -7.34 -10.55
CA ALA A 73 1.54 -6.32 -10.61
C ALA A 73 2.06 -4.90 -10.34
N GLU A 74 3.02 -4.76 -9.43
CA GLU A 74 3.62 -3.49 -9.05
C GLU A 74 4.82 -3.10 -9.94
N GLY A 75 5.21 -3.94 -10.89
CA GLY A 75 6.36 -3.71 -11.76
C GLY A 75 7.65 -3.56 -10.96
N VAL A 76 7.82 -4.36 -9.90
CA VAL A 76 9.05 -4.42 -9.10
C VAL A 76 9.88 -5.59 -9.60
N GLU A 77 11.04 -5.29 -10.16
CA GLU A 77 11.96 -6.29 -10.68
C GLU A 77 12.97 -6.70 -9.59
N PRO A 78 12.88 -7.96 -9.09
CA PRO A 78 13.85 -8.43 -8.12
C PRO A 78 15.21 -8.68 -8.76
N ASN A 79 16.28 -8.40 -8.02
CA ASN A 79 17.63 -8.69 -8.41
C ASN A 79 18.30 -9.62 -7.39
N ASN A 80 18.82 -10.77 -7.83
CA ASN A 80 19.48 -11.76 -6.98
C ASN A 80 18.64 -12.14 -5.73
N GLY A 81 17.32 -12.39 -5.92
CA GLY A 81 16.41 -12.78 -4.84
C GLY A 81 16.08 -11.66 -3.85
N LYS A 82 16.28 -10.39 -4.23
CA LYS A 82 16.01 -9.22 -3.40
C LYS A 82 15.19 -8.19 -4.18
N ALA A 83 14.31 -7.48 -3.48
CA ALA A 83 13.55 -6.35 -4.01
C ALA A 83 13.98 -5.05 -3.31
N ILE A 84 13.95 -3.93 -4.04
CA ILE A 84 14.11 -2.60 -3.46
C ILE A 84 12.72 -1.98 -3.36
N LEU A 85 12.32 -1.67 -2.13
CA LEU A 85 11.04 -1.06 -1.80
C LEU A 85 11.27 0.23 -1.01
N PHE A 86 10.18 0.98 -0.78
CA PHE A 86 10.30 2.33 -0.23
C PHE A 86 9.49 2.49 1.05
N LYS A 87 10.00 3.37 1.93
CA LYS A 87 9.33 3.78 3.16
C LYS A 87 9.43 5.28 3.34
N ARG A 88 8.36 5.91 3.82
CA ARG A 88 8.37 7.28 4.30
C ARG A 88 8.52 7.28 5.82
N VAL A 89 9.46 8.06 6.31
CA VAL A 89 9.90 8.11 7.71
C VAL A 89 10.00 9.56 8.17
N SER A 90 10.07 9.79 9.47
CA SER A 90 10.26 11.13 10.01
C SER A 90 11.61 11.74 9.60
N ARG A 91 11.74 13.05 9.84
CA ARG A 91 13.03 13.75 9.68
C ARG A 91 14.15 13.11 10.50
N ALA A 92 13.82 12.49 11.63
CA ALA A 92 14.76 11.77 12.51
C ALA A 92 14.93 10.30 12.13
N TRP A 93 14.54 9.89 10.92
CA TRP A 93 14.61 8.51 10.41
C TRP A 93 13.74 7.51 11.16
N LYS A 94 12.67 7.93 11.79
CA LYS A 94 11.85 7.05 12.63
C LYS A 94 10.44 6.86 12.08
N THR A 95 9.82 5.77 12.51
CA THR A 95 8.38 5.55 12.43
C THR A 95 7.85 5.17 13.80
N GLN A 96 6.56 5.42 14.04
CA GLN A 96 5.91 5.17 15.33
C GLN A 96 6.65 5.82 16.51
N GLU A 97 7.09 7.04 16.30
CA GLU A 97 7.83 7.85 17.25
C GLU A 97 7.10 7.91 18.59
N ASP A 98 7.85 7.89 19.67
CA ASP A 98 7.36 7.95 21.06
C ASP A 98 6.45 6.77 21.46
N THR A 99 6.50 5.66 20.73
CA THR A 99 5.81 4.41 21.09
C THR A 99 6.78 3.27 21.36
N THR A 100 6.28 2.19 21.94
CA THR A 100 7.07 0.95 22.13
C THR A 100 7.48 0.26 20.83
N ASN A 101 6.90 0.67 19.71
CA ASN A 101 7.17 0.13 18.37
C ASN A 101 8.02 1.08 17.52
N GLU A 102 8.63 2.08 18.16
CA GLU A 102 9.52 3.01 17.45
C GLU A 102 10.60 2.24 16.70
N THR A 103 10.78 2.57 15.43
CA THR A 103 11.73 1.91 14.55
C THR A 103 12.66 2.93 13.91
N ASP A 104 13.97 2.67 13.95
CA ASP A 104 15.01 3.50 13.35
C ASP A 104 15.32 3.02 11.92
N TRP A 105 15.10 3.90 10.96
CA TRP A 105 15.27 3.69 9.51
C TRP A 105 16.46 4.46 8.94
N GLU A 106 17.44 4.79 9.76
CA GLU A 106 18.63 5.48 9.26
C GLU A 106 19.36 4.64 8.21
N PRO A 107 19.83 5.24 7.11
CA PRO A 107 20.61 4.52 6.09
C PRO A 107 21.77 3.70 6.68
N GLY A 108 21.91 2.46 6.24
CA GLY A 108 22.86 1.48 6.76
C GLY A 108 22.31 0.58 7.88
N LYS A 109 21.13 0.88 8.45
CA LYS A 109 20.51 0.03 9.47
C LYS A 109 19.92 -1.24 8.86
N THR A 110 20.12 -2.35 9.55
CA THR A 110 19.40 -3.60 9.32
C THR A 110 18.21 -3.65 10.24
N LEU A 111 17.02 -3.86 9.66
CA LEU A 111 15.76 -3.99 10.36
C LEU A 111 15.43 -5.46 10.54
N GLU A 112 14.92 -5.83 11.72
CA GLU A 112 14.32 -7.13 11.98
C GLU A 112 13.11 -6.97 12.91
N HIS A 113 11.96 -7.50 12.49
CA HIS A 113 10.76 -7.54 13.32
C HIS A 113 10.75 -8.81 14.15
N HIS A 114 11.11 -8.71 15.42
CA HIS A 114 11.27 -9.88 16.32
C HIS A 114 9.96 -10.62 16.60
N ALA A 115 8.84 -9.91 16.61
CA ALA A 115 7.51 -10.50 16.75
C ALA A 115 6.81 -10.62 15.39
N TRP A 116 7.50 -11.22 14.39
CA TRP A 116 6.97 -11.36 13.05
C TRP A 116 5.66 -12.16 13.01
N ASN A 117 4.61 -11.50 12.61
CA ASN A 117 3.31 -12.10 12.32
C ASN A 117 2.55 -11.19 11.34
N PRO A 118 2.56 -11.49 10.02
CA PRO A 118 1.86 -10.66 9.04
C PRO A 118 0.34 -10.65 9.25
N GLY A 119 -0.24 -11.74 9.80
CA GLY A 119 -1.67 -11.84 10.07
C GLY A 119 -2.55 -11.64 8.83
N ASP A 120 -3.84 -11.55 9.04
CA ASP A 120 -4.82 -11.30 7.97
C ASP A 120 -5.02 -9.80 7.70
N ASP A 121 -4.67 -8.93 8.65
CA ASP A 121 -4.83 -7.48 8.53
C ASP A 121 -3.63 -6.86 7.81
N GLU A 122 -3.87 -6.05 6.78
CA GLU A 122 -2.82 -5.30 6.10
C GLU A 122 -2.17 -4.21 6.96
N CYS A 123 -2.86 -3.72 7.98
CA CYS A 123 -2.36 -2.76 8.94
C CYS A 123 -2.26 -3.41 10.33
N GLY A 124 -1.40 -2.86 11.21
CA GLY A 124 -1.29 -3.34 12.58
C GLY A 124 0.11 -3.84 12.95
N ALA A 125 0.22 -4.41 14.13
CA ALA A 125 1.46 -4.90 14.72
C ALA A 125 1.99 -6.16 14.02
N GLY A 126 3.21 -6.55 14.36
CA GLY A 126 3.80 -7.82 13.92
C GLY A 126 4.55 -7.75 12.60
N LYS A 127 4.65 -6.59 11.95
CA LYS A 127 5.25 -6.47 10.63
C LYS A 127 5.77 -5.08 10.32
N PHE A 128 6.79 -5.00 9.48
CA PHE A 128 7.12 -3.77 8.77
C PHE A 128 6.36 -3.70 7.45
N HIS A 129 6.21 -2.49 6.92
CA HIS A 129 5.58 -2.23 5.62
C HIS A 129 6.46 -1.36 4.76
N ALA A 130 6.47 -1.67 3.46
CA ALA A 130 7.06 -0.84 2.43
C ALA A 130 6.12 -0.75 1.22
N CYS A 131 6.37 0.21 0.34
CA CYS A 131 5.62 0.41 -0.89
C CYS A 131 6.49 0.15 -2.12
N SER A 132 5.87 -0.22 -3.22
CA SER A 132 6.53 -0.44 -4.52
C SER A 132 7.17 0.82 -5.09
N ARG A 133 6.64 1.99 -4.77
CA ARG A 133 7.17 3.31 -5.16
C ARG A 133 7.18 4.25 -3.96
N ALA A 134 8.15 5.17 -3.93
CA ALA A 134 8.30 6.10 -2.81
C ALA A 134 7.06 6.99 -2.60
N TYR A 135 6.46 7.50 -3.67
CA TYR A 135 5.27 8.36 -3.59
C TYR A 135 4.01 7.64 -3.08
N PHE A 136 3.92 6.32 -3.18
CA PHE A 136 2.80 5.57 -2.59
C PHE A 136 2.85 5.55 -1.06
N CYS A 137 4.01 5.82 -0.47
CA CYS A 137 4.13 5.94 0.99
C CYS A 137 3.36 7.15 1.55
N ASP A 138 3.06 8.17 0.72
CA ASP A 138 2.31 9.35 1.12
C ASP A 138 0.89 9.01 1.59
N GLN A 139 0.34 7.92 1.07
CA GLN A 139 -0.96 7.40 1.52
C GLN A 139 -1.00 7.03 3.01
N PHE A 140 0.14 6.69 3.60
CA PHE A 140 0.24 6.20 4.98
C PHE A 140 0.87 7.20 5.95
N ARG A 141 1.63 8.15 5.43
CA ARG A 141 2.30 9.17 6.20
C ARG A 141 2.59 10.39 5.31
N GLU A 142 2.05 11.55 5.67
CA GLU A 142 2.26 12.79 4.92
C GLU A 142 2.47 13.96 5.90
N ILE A 143 3.68 14.01 6.47
CA ILE A 143 4.11 15.08 7.37
C ILE A 143 5.21 15.89 6.67
N SER A 144 5.14 17.22 6.79
CA SER A 144 6.16 18.10 6.21
C SER A 144 7.54 17.83 6.82
N GLY A 145 8.54 17.72 5.97
CA GLY A 145 9.91 17.40 6.39
C GLY A 145 10.22 15.93 6.54
N ASP A 146 9.26 15.04 6.34
CA ASP A 146 9.51 13.60 6.25
C ASP A 146 10.44 13.26 5.09
N ARG A 147 11.08 12.10 5.20
CA ARG A 147 12.07 11.57 4.27
C ARG A 147 11.57 10.27 3.66
N TYR A 148 12.11 9.92 2.50
CA TYR A 148 11.92 8.60 1.92
C TYR A 148 13.22 7.83 1.98
N VAL A 149 13.12 6.53 2.26
CA VAL A 149 14.26 5.60 2.24
C VAL A 149 13.98 4.45 1.30
N ALA A 150 15.02 3.99 0.61
CA ALA A 150 15.03 2.74 -0.13
C ALA A 150 15.47 1.61 0.79
N VAL A 151 14.77 0.49 0.77
CA VAL A 151 15.03 -0.68 1.60
C VAL A 151 15.23 -1.89 0.71
N GLU A 152 16.34 -2.58 0.86
CA GLU A 152 16.60 -3.87 0.23
C GLU A 152 16.04 -4.98 1.10
N ILE A 153 15.18 -5.83 0.52
CA ILE A 153 14.48 -6.89 1.24
C ILE A 153 14.62 -8.18 0.43
N LYS A 154 14.98 -9.28 1.09
CA LYS A 154 14.96 -10.60 0.47
C LYS A 154 13.53 -11.04 0.19
N LEU A 155 13.28 -11.73 -0.92
CA LEU A 155 11.95 -12.20 -1.27
C LEU A 155 11.35 -13.13 -0.21
N GLU A 156 12.18 -13.93 0.45
CA GLU A 156 11.79 -14.82 1.56
C GLU A 156 11.29 -14.08 2.81
N ASP A 157 11.65 -12.82 2.97
CA ASP A 157 11.23 -11.96 4.08
C ASP A 157 9.99 -11.10 3.75
N LEU A 158 9.47 -11.19 2.52
CA LEU A 158 8.25 -10.50 2.09
C LEU A 158 6.99 -11.33 2.39
N TYR A 159 5.87 -10.63 2.57
CA TYR A 159 4.55 -11.23 2.63
C TYR A 159 3.54 -10.34 1.94
N ALA A 160 2.87 -10.89 0.93
CA ALA A 160 1.75 -10.25 0.23
C ALA A 160 0.44 -10.93 0.65
N TRP A 161 -0.56 -10.11 1.00
CA TRP A 161 -1.92 -10.62 1.23
C TRP A 161 -2.55 -11.07 -0.09
N PRO A 162 -3.52 -11.99 -0.05
CA PRO A 162 -4.27 -12.37 -1.26
C PRO A 162 -4.83 -11.14 -1.97
N ALA A 163 -4.64 -11.06 -3.29
CA ALA A 163 -4.99 -9.88 -4.09
C ALA A 163 -6.47 -9.47 -3.91
N ALA A 164 -7.38 -10.44 -3.76
CA ALA A 164 -8.80 -10.20 -3.51
C ALA A 164 -9.12 -9.54 -2.15
N ARG A 165 -8.16 -9.52 -1.22
CA ARG A 165 -8.31 -8.95 0.13
C ARG A 165 -7.51 -7.68 0.33
N GLN A 166 -6.63 -7.32 -0.62
CA GLN A 166 -5.80 -6.13 -0.50
C GLN A 166 -6.63 -4.85 -0.56
N GLN A 167 -6.53 -4.04 0.47
CA GLN A 167 -7.09 -2.69 0.51
C GLN A 167 -6.07 -1.65 0.04
N TYR A 168 -4.79 -1.99 0.13
CA TYR A 168 -3.65 -1.12 -0.21
C TYR A 168 -2.70 -1.86 -1.15
N PRO A 169 -3.03 -1.96 -2.46
CA PRO A 169 -2.32 -2.82 -3.41
C PRO A 169 -0.82 -2.48 -3.54
N HIS A 170 -0.44 -1.23 -3.31
CA HIS A 170 0.95 -0.77 -3.42
C HIS A 170 1.81 -1.05 -2.19
N LYS A 171 1.23 -1.68 -1.15
CA LYS A 171 1.88 -1.96 0.13
C LYS A 171 2.10 -3.46 0.29
N ILE A 172 3.28 -3.83 0.81
CA ILE A 172 3.63 -5.21 1.16
C ILE A 172 4.23 -5.24 2.56
N ALA A 173 4.06 -6.36 3.27
CA ALA A 173 4.72 -6.57 4.56
C ALA A 173 6.10 -7.19 4.38
N PHE A 174 6.99 -6.94 5.34
CA PHE A 174 8.27 -7.62 5.41
C PHE A 174 8.76 -7.80 6.84
N ARG A 175 9.60 -8.83 7.02
CA ARG A 175 10.20 -9.18 8.31
C ARG A 175 11.55 -8.51 8.53
N ARG A 176 12.45 -8.59 7.53
CA ARG A 176 13.83 -8.09 7.59
C ARG A 176 14.18 -7.30 6.35
N GLY A 177 15.02 -6.27 6.50
CA GLY A 177 15.50 -5.47 5.39
C GLY A 177 16.70 -4.62 5.77
N LEU A 178 17.45 -4.18 4.76
CA LEU A 178 18.56 -3.23 4.88
C LEU A 178 18.13 -1.87 4.34
N VAL A 179 18.18 -0.83 5.14
CA VAL A 179 17.95 0.54 4.68
C VAL A 179 19.17 0.99 3.89
N LEU A 180 19.00 1.19 2.58
CA LEU A 180 20.11 1.47 1.68
C LEU A 180 20.55 2.94 1.72
N HIS A 181 19.62 3.84 1.47
CA HIS A 181 19.87 5.27 1.33
C HIS A 181 18.59 6.10 1.39
N GLU A 182 18.77 7.38 1.63
CA GLU A 182 17.70 8.36 1.42
C GLU A 182 17.41 8.53 -0.07
N CYS A 183 16.14 8.72 -0.42
CA CYS A 183 15.74 9.00 -1.78
C CYS A 183 14.67 10.12 -1.80
N ASN A 184 14.41 10.66 -2.99
CA ASN A 184 13.29 11.56 -3.19
C ASN A 184 11.98 10.78 -3.41
N LYS A 185 10.86 11.46 -3.52
CA LYS A 185 9.54 10.85 -3.74
C LYS A 185 9.42 10.03 -5.04
N HIS A 186 10.38 10.13 -5.94
CA HIS A 186 10.45 9.33 -7.17
C HIS A 186 11.41 8.14 -7.05
N GLY A 187 11.92 7.87 -5.83
CA GLY A 187 12.84 6.77 -5.56
C GLY A 187 14.29 7.01 -5.97
N ARG A 188 14.64 8.21 -6.44
CA ARG A 188 16.01 8.55 -6.83
C ARG A 188 16.83 8.87 -5.60
N LYS A 189 18.00 8.21 -5.47
CA LYS A 189 18.96 8.45 -4.38
C LYS A 189 19.29 9.93 -4.25
N ILE A 190 19.31 10.43 -3.02
CA ILE A 190 19.78 11.76 -2.70
C ILE A 190 21.26 11.66 -2.34
N GLU A 191 22.12 12.26 -3.15
CA GLU A 191 23.55 12.39 -2.84
C GLU A 191 23.70 13.57 -1.86
N ARG A 192 24.12 13.29 -0.63
CA ARG A 192 24.48 14.34 0.31
C ARG A 192 25.93 14.72 0.13
N THR A 193 26.18 16.00 -0.06
CA THR A 193 27.54 16.54 0.05
C THR A 193 27.93 16.60 1.54
N PRO A 194 29.22 16.45 1.88
CA PRO A 194 29.69 16.50 3.28
C PRO A 194 29.33 17.81 4.03
N THR A 195 28.92 18.83 3.32
CA THR A 195 28.54 20.15 3.86
C THR A 195 27.13 20.19 4.48
N ASP A 196 26.29 19.16 4.25
CA ASP A 196 24.89 19.11 4.72
C ASP A 196 24.75 18.46 6.11
N ALA A 197 25.89 18.18 6.79
CA ALA A 197 25.96 17.48 8.07
C ALA A 197 26.20 18.38 9.30
N LEU A 198 25.98 19.70 9.17
CA LEU A 198 26.13 20.69 10.27
C LEU A 198 24.80 21.27 10.71
#